data_ed06788ec634316de52b3d7dc271f437
#
_entry.id   ed06788ec634316de52b3d7dc271f437
#
_cell.length_a   1.000
_cell.length_b   1.000
_cell.length_c   1.000
_cell.angle_alpha   90.00
_cell.angle_beta   90.00
_cell.angle_gamma   90.00
#
_symmetry.space_group_name_H-M   'P 1'
#
loop_
_entity.id
_entity.type
_entity.pdbx_description
1 polymer ?
#
loop_
_entity_poly.entity_id
_entity_poly.type
_entity_poly.pdbx_seq_one_letter_code
_entity_poly.pdbx_strand_id
1 'polypeptide(L)'
;MQPLYGTDADSREYRLPAPWGSFILTESFGDVWEIAPSFDAVTEPDAAPAPVADVIGLLDDIIQTGRNLTTDEVARLLSTPRAQNFSAFTRKVLTTVAEIPAGDFLTYGDVAAAVGSPKAQQAVGRALAANPFFVLIPCHRVVGANGSLTGYAGGIDKKIKLLELEHADMSRLFIPKKGAAL
;
A
#
# COMPACT_ATOMS: atom_id res chain seq x y z
N MET A 1 8.01 -5.18 -15.17
CA MET A 1 8.31 -4.13 -14.16
C MET A 1 9.49 -4.65 -13.36
N GLN A 2 10.64 -3.97 -13.32
CA GLN A 2 11.72 -4.44 -12.46
C GLN A 2 11.32 -4.24 -10.99
N PRO A 3 11.64 -5.18 -10.10
CA PRO A 3 11.42 -4.98 -8.68
C PRO A 3 12.13 -3.69 -8.24
N LEU A 4 11.44 -2.86 -7.45
CA LEU A 4 11.96 -1.58 -6.95
C LEU A 4 13.21 -1.75 -6.07
N TYR A 5 13.53 -3.00 -5.70
CA TYR A 5 14.70 -3.39 -4.91
C TYR A 5 15.20 -4.75 -5.40
N GLY A 6 16.52 -4.93 -5.46
CA GLY A 6 17.13 -6.18 -5.91
C GLY A 6 16.61 -7.38 -5.12
N THR A 7 16.18 -8.41 -5.83
CA THR A 7 15.82 -9.69 -5.22
C THR A 7 17.12 -10.34 -4.73
N ASP A 8 17.20 -10.65 -3.43
CA ASP A 8 18.22 -11.56 -2.93
C ASP A 8 18.03 -12.94 -3.56
N ALA A 9 19.12 -13.67 -3.73
CA ALA A 9 19.12 -15.01 -4.36
C ALA A 9 18.19 -16.03 -3.65
N ASP A 10 17.70 -15.72 -2.45
CA ASP A 10 16.83 -16.55 -1.63
C ASP A 10 15.37 -16.04 -1.57
N SER A 11 15.00 -15.03 -2.35
CA SER A 11 13.62 -14.53 -2.36
C SER A 11 12.68 -15.43 -3.17
N ARG A 12 11.46 -15.65 -2.66
CA ARG A 12 10.38 -16.38 -3.33
C ARG A 12 9.18 -15.48 -3.54
N GLU A 13 8.54 -15.65 -4.69
CA GLU A 13 7.29 -14.96 -5.00
C GLU A 13 6.11 -15.94 -4.91
N TYR A 14 5.02 -15.47 -4.31
CA TYR A 14 3.74 -16.16 -4.22
C TYR A 14 2.68 -15.32 -4.89
N ARG A 15 1.90 -15.92 -5.79
CA ARG A 15 0.82 -15.23 -6.51
C ARG A 15 -0.52 -15.65 -5.94
N LEU A 16 -1.33 -14.68 -5.60
CA LEU A 16 -2.63 -14.87 -4.96
C LEU A 16 -3.71 -14.13 -5.73
N PRO A 17 -4.89 -14.76 -5.93
CA PRO A 17 -5.99 -14.08 -6.59
C PRO A 17 -6.45 -12.86 -5.79
N ALA A 18 -6.90 -11.83 -6.51
CA ALA A 18 -7.48 -10.63 -5.93
C ALA A 18 -8.63 -10.12 -6.80
N PRO A 19 -9.56 -9.30 -6.28
CA PRO A 19 -10.70 -8.78 -7.05
C PRO A 19 -10.33 -8.01 -8.31
N TRP A 20 -9.09 -7.49 -8.40
CA TRP A 20 -8.57 -6.75 -9.57
C TRP A 20 -7.56 -7.54 -10.41
N GLY A 21 -7.26 -8.78 -10.06
CA GLY A 21 -6.25 -9.62 -10.73
C GLY A 21 -5.53 -10.50 -9.73
N SER A 22 -4.39 -10.07 -9.20
CA SER A 22 -3.62 -10.83 -8.21
C SER A 22 -2.78 -9.92 -7.32
N PHE A 23 -2.31 -10.51 -6.22
CA PHE A 23 -1.16 -10.01 -5.44
C PHE A 23 0.08 -10.84 -5.74
N ILE A 24 1.22 -10.19 -5.67
CA ILE A 24 2.52 -10.84 -5.59
C ILE A 24 3.06 -10.55 -4.20
N LEU A 25 3.23 -11.60 -3.40
CA LEU A 25 3.95 -11.54 -2.13
C LEU A 25 5.37 -11.99 -2.38
N THR A 26 6.33 -11.18 -1.97
CA THR A 26 7.74 -11.56 -1.96
C THR A 26 8.13 -11.93 -0.53
N GLU A 27 8.57 -13.17 -0.34
CA GLU A 27 9.13 -13.66 0.91
C GLU A 27 10.65 -13.69 0.79
N SER A 28 11.35 -13.32 1.87
CA SER A 28 12.79 -13.49 1.99
C SER A 28 13.14 -13.76 3.45
N PHE A 29 14.02 -14.73 3.70
CA PHE A 29 14.44 -15.14 5.05
C PHE A 29 13.29 -15.52 6.00
N GLY A 30 12.20 -16.12 5.46
CA GLY A 30 11.07 -16.57 6.26
C GLY A 30 10.11 -15.46 6.69
N ASP A 31 10.22 -14.25 6.11
CA ASP A 31 9.35 -13.12 6.40
C ASP A 31 8.81 -12.51 5.10
N VAL A 32 7.63 -11.86 5.16
CA VAL A 32 7.07 -11.17 4.00
C VAL A 32 7.75 -9.82 3.83
N TRP A 33 8.41 -9.63 2.70
CA TRP A 33 9.17 -8.44 2.38
C TRP A 33 8.40 -7.40 1.61
N GLU A 34 7.57 -7.85 0.68
CA GLU A 34 6.82 -6.95 -0.19
C GLU A 34 5.49 -7.57 -0.60
N ILE A 35 4.48 -6.72 -0.70
CA ILE A 35 3.17 -7.06 -1.27
C ILE A 35 2.93 -6.06 -2.40
N ALA A 36 2.79 -6.55 -3.60
CA ALA A 36 2.54 -5.72 -4.79
C ALA A 36 1.27 -6.17 -5.52
N PRO A 37 0.40 -5.25 -5.94
CA PRO A 37 -0.75 -5.61 -6.78
C PRO A 37 -0.31 -5.91 -8.21
N SER A 38 -0.90 -6.96 -8.82
CA SER A 38 -0.78 -7.31 -10.24
C SER A 38 -2.16 -7.34 -10.90
N PHE A 39 -2.22 -7.12 -12.22
CA PHE A 39 -3.46 -7.29 -12.99
C PHE A 39 -3.56 -8.67 -13.67
N ASP A 40 -2.51 -9.48 -13.57
CA ASP A 40 -2.53 -10.82 -14.13
C ASP A 40 -3.48 -11.69 -13.30
N ALA A 41 -4.41 -12.37 -13.95
CA ALA A 41 -5.30 -13.29 -13.26
C ALA A 41 -4.52 -14.53 -12.81
N VAL A 42 -4.78 -14.96 -11.57
CA VAL A 42 -4.28 -16.20 -11.00
C VAL A 42 -5.49 -17.04 -10.60
N THR A 43 -5.58 -18.25 -11.12
CA THR A 43 -6.72 -19.14 -10.87
C THR A 43 -6.51 -20.05 -9.66
N GLU A 44 -5.25 -20.35 -9.34
CA GLU A 44 -4.89 -21.16 -8.18
C GLU A 44 -3.79 -20.46 -7.39
N PRO A 45 -3.95 -20.31 -6.08
CA PRO A 45 -2.91 -19.72 -5.24
C PRO A 45 -1.73 -20.68 -5.07
N ASP A 46 -0.54 -20.15 -5.02
CA ASP A 46 0.65 -20.91 -4.66
C ASP A 46 0.56 -21.39 -3.20
N ALA A 47 1.04 -22.60 -2.94
CA ALA A 47 1.15 -23.12 -1.58
C ALA A 47 2.21 -22.31 -0.81
N ALA A 48 1.78 -21.63 0.24
CA ALA A 48 2.63 -20.70 1.01
C ALA A 48 3.00 -21.26 2.38
N PRO A 49 4.24 -21.03 2.88
CA PRO A 49 4.62 -21.37 4.24
C PRO A 49 3.85 -20.51 5.27
N ALA A 50 3.79 -20.98 6.53
CA ALA A 50 2.97 -20.37 7.57
C ALA A 50 3.11 -18.84 7.72
N PRO A 51 4.29 -18.21 7.73
CA PRO A 51 4.39 -16.75 7.84
C PRO A 51 3.74 -16.00 6.67
N VAL A 52 3.83 -16.56 5.47
CA VAL A 52 3.20 -16.01 4.27
C VAL A 52 1.69 -16.24 4.31
N ALA A 53 1.25 -17.43 4.75
CA ALA A 53 -0.16 -17.77 4.92
C ALA A 53 -0.87 -16.84 5.92
N ASP A 54 -0.22 -16.43 7.00
CA ASP A 54 -0.75 -15.45 7.96
C ASP A 54 -0.99 -14.09 7.31
N VAL A 55 -0.08 -13.63 6.47
CA VAL A 55 -0.24 -12.36 5.74
C VAL A 55 -1.32 -12.47 4.66
N ILE A 56 -1.46 -13.62 4.01
CA ILE A 56 -2.55 -13.91 3.08
C ILE A 56 -3.89 -13.80 3.79
N GLY A 57 -4.04 -14.48 4.93
CA GLY A 57 -5.26 -14.42 5.73
C GLY A 57 -5.61 -12.99 6.18
N LEU A 58 -4.61 -12.20 6.52
CA LEU A 58 -4.78 -10.79 6.87
C LEU A 58 -5.24 -9.93 5.67
N LEU A 59 -4.67 -10.16 4.48
CA LEU A 59 -5.08 -9.50 3.25
C LEU A 59 -6.53 -9.82 2.89
N ASP A 60 -6.90 -11.11 2.93
CA ASP A 60 -8.25 -11.57 2.63
C ASP A 60 -9.27 -10.97 3.60
N ASP A 61 -8.97 -10.96 4.89
CA ASP A 61 -9.84 -10.37 5.90
C ASP A 61 -10.04 -8.86 5.66
N ILE A 62 -8.98 -8.12 5.40
CA ILE A 62 -9.06 -6.67 5.11
C ILE A 62 -9.86 -6.40 3.84
N ILE A 63 -9.66 -7.18 2.78
CA ILE A 63 -10.38 -7.02 1.51
C ILE A 63 -11.87 -7.32 1.69
N GLN A 64 -12.21 -8.37 2.44
CA GLN A 64 -13.61 -8.78 2.62
C GLN A 64 -14.38 -7.89 3.59
N THR A 65 -13.73 -7.42 4.65
CA THR A 65 -14.39 -6.68 5.72
C THR A 65 -14.26 -5.16 5.60
N GLY A 66 -13.28 -4.68 4.82
CA GLY A 66 -12.94 -3.26 4.74
C GLY A 66 -12.32 -2.68 6.02
N ARG A 67 -12.01 -3.53 7.03
CA ARG A 67 -11.41 -3.05 8.27
C ARG A 67 -9.99 -2.52 8.05
N ASN A 68 -9.55 -1.69 8.95
CA ASN A 68 -8.15 -1.28 9.01
C ASN A 68 -7.30 -2.30 9.79
N LEU A 69 -5.98 -2.22 9.61
CA LEU A 69 -5.03 -2.90 10.49
C LEU A 69 -5.16 -2.39 11.94
N THR A 70 -5.03 -3.30 12.89
CA THR A 70 -4.84 -2.93 14.30
C THR A 70 -3.44 -2.32 14.51
N THR A 71 -3.27 -1.59 15.60
CA THR A 71 -1.96 -1.02 15.98
C THR A 71 -0.86 -2.08 16.06
N ASP A 72 -1.17 -3.27 16.58
CA ASP A 72 -0.22 -4.36 16.73
C ASP A 72 0.15 -4.98 15.36
N GLU A 73 -0.81 -5.10 14.44
CA GLU A 73 -0.56 -5.56 13.08
C GLU A 73 0.34 -4.57 12.31
N VAL A 74 0.09 -3.26 12.42
CA VAL A 74 0.96 -2.22 11.85
C VAL A 74 2.36 -2.30 12.46
N ALA A 75 2.48 -2.41 13.78
CA ALA A 75 3.76 -2.51 14.46
C ALA A 75 4.55 -3.74 13.99
N ARG A 76 3.87 -4.89 13.79
CA ARG A 76 4.47 -6.12 13.26
C ARG A 76 5.01 -5.90 11.85
N LEU A 77 4.22 -5.36 10.93
CA LEU A 77 4.67 -5.06 9.56
C LEU A 77 5.88 -4.12 9.54
N LEU A 78 5.84 -3.08 10.36
CA LEU A 78 6.95 -2.12 10.47
C LEU A 78 8.17 -2.65 11.23
N SER A 79 8.11 -3.84 11.83
CA SER A 79 9.23 -4.51 12.48
C SER A 79 9.95 -5.49 11.56
N THR A 80 9.41 -5.76 10.38
CA THR A 80 10.05 -6.66 9.40
C THR A 80 11.41 -6.12 8.93
N PRO A 81 12.32 -6.97 8.47
CA PRO A 81 13.61 -6.56 7.94
C PRO A 81 13.48 -5.49 6.85
N ARG A 82 12.45 -5.57 6.03
CA ARG A 82 12.16 -4.61 4.96
C ARG A 82 11.95 -3.18 5.48
N ALA A 83 11.35 -3.04 6.65
CA ALA A 83 11.06 -1.75 7.27
C ALA A 83 12.14 -1.27 8.25
N GLN A 84 13.20 -2.05 8.53
CA GLN A 84 14.21 -1.69 9.53
C GLN A 84 14.88 -0.34 9.28
N ASN A 85 15.13 -0.02 8.01
CA ASN A 85 15.80 1.21 7.60
C ASN A 85 14.86 2.42 7.43
N PHE A 86 13.56 2.27 7.77
CA PHE A 86 12.64 3.39 7.70
C PHE A 86 12.94 4.44 8.77
N SER A 87 13.01 5.69 8.35
CA SER A 87 13.13 6.81 9.28
C SER A 87 11.92 6.88 10.23
N ALA A 88 12.07 7.52 11.37
CA ALA A 88 10.97 7.79 12.29
C ALA A 88 9.81 8.52 11.59
N PHE A 89 10.12 9.43 10.66
CA PHE A 89 9.12 10.13 9.85
C PHE A 89 8.36 9.15 8.93
N THR A 90 9.07 8.29 8.20
CA THR A 90 8.44 7.28 7.33
C THR A 90 7.53 6.35 8.12
N ARG A 91 7.99 5.84 9.26
CA ARG A 91 7.17 5.00 10.15
C ARG A 91 5.90 5.72 10.59
N LYS A 92 6.02 6.98 11.04
CA LYS A 92 4.88 7.79 11.47
C LYS A 92 3.88 8.01 10.33
N VAL A 93 4.35 8.30 9.12
CA VAL A 93 3.50 8.44 7.93
C VAL A 93 2.75 7.15 7.64
N LEU A 94 3.44 6.00 7.60
CA LEU A 94 2.82 4.71 7.29
C LEU A 94 1.79 4.29 8.35
N THR A 95 2.09 4.53 9.64
CA THR A 95 1.13 4.30 10.74
C THR A 95 -0.12 5.18 10.57
N THR A 96 0.06 6.48 10.34
CA THR A 96 -1.08 7.40 10.12
C THR A 96 -1.93 6.98 8.92
N VAL A 97 -1.31 6.54 7.83
CA VAL A 97 -2.03 6.11 6.63
C VAL A 97 -2.77 4.79 6.85
N ALA A 98 -2.24 3.89 7.68
CA ALA A 98 -2.94 2.64 8.05
C ALA A 98 -4.26 2.88 8.81
N GLU A 99 -4.45 4.06 9.40
CA GLU A 99 -5.66 4.46 10.12
C GLU A 99 -6.76 5.03 9.22
N ILE A 100 -6.48 5.34 7.94
CA ILE A 100 -7.49 5.87 7.01
C ILE A 100 -8.52 4.78 6.72
N PRO A 101 -9.84 4.99 6.99
CA PRO A 101 -10.86 3.98 6.73
C PRO A 101 -11.02 3.65 5.24
N ALA A 102 -11.50 2.43 4.92
CA ALA A 102 -11.92 2.09 3.57
C ALA A 102 -13.06 3.01 3.12
N GLY A 103 -13.00 3.46 1.88
CA GLY A 103 -13.95 4.43 1.32
C GLY A 103 -13.59 5.90 1.59
N ASP A 104 -12.71 6.18 2.56
CA ASP A 104 -12.21 7.52 2.83
C ASP A 104 -10.84 7.75 2.19
N PHE A 105 -10.45 9.01 2.07
CA PHE A 105 -9.11 9.40 1.62
C PHE A 105 -8.66 10.70 2.27
N LEU A 106 -7.35 10.84 2.42
CA LEU A 106 -6.69 12.06 2.88
C LEU A 106 -5.82 12.64 1.77
N THR A 107 -5.56 13.96 1.84
CA THR A 107 -4.55 14.55 0.98
C THR A 107 -3.15 14.35 1.55
N TYR A 108 -2.11 14.47 0.70
CA TYR A 108 -0.72 14.52 1.20
C TYR A 108 -0.52 15.61 2.25
N GLY A 109 -1.28 16.72 2.16
CA GLY A 109 -1.27 17.81 3.12
C GLY A 109 -1.87 17.41 4.47
N ASP A 110 -3.01 16.71 4.46
CA ASP A 110 -3.66 16.20 5.66
C ASP A 110 -2.76 15.23 6.42
N VAL A 111 -2.15 14.28 5.70
CA VAL A 111 -1.19 13.34 6.28
C VAL A 111 0.03 14.09 6.85
N ALA A 112 0.56 15.07 6.13
CA ALA A 112 1.68 15.89 6.61
C ALA A 112 1.32 16.65 7.89
N ALA A 113 0.12 17.20 7.99
CA ALA A 113 -0.38 17.88 9.19
C ALA A 113 -0.55 16.89 10.36
N ALA A 114 -1.16 15.70 10.10
CA ALA A 114 -1.37 14.67 11.11
C ALA A 114 -0.06 14.15 11.71
N VAL A 115 1.02 14.05 10.92
CA VAL A 115 2.35 13.69 11.44
C VAL A 115 3.10 14.85 12.09
N GLY A 116 2.48 16.04 12.23
CA GLY A 116 3.08 17.21 12.85
C GLY A 116 4.07 17.97 11.95
N SER A 117 3.98 17.81 10.63
CA SER A 117 4.89 18.42 9.66
C SER A 117 4.11 18.98 8.45
N PRO A 118 3.24 20.01 8.62
CA PRO A 118 2.25 20.43 7.62
C PRO A 118 2.83 20.93 6.28
N LYS A 119 4.13 21.18 6.21
CA LYS A 119 4.84 21.58 4.97
C LYS A 119 5.59 20.41 4.30
N ALA A 120 5.42 19.18 4.79
CA ALA A 120 6.21 18.02 4.37
C ALA A 120 5.54 17.13 3.32
N GLN A 121 4.61 17.64 2.47
CA GLN A 121 3.84 16.86 1.49
C GLN A 121 4.75 16.01 0.57
N GLN A 122 5.86 16.58 0.09
CA GLN A 122 6.81 15.83 -0.73
C GLN A 122 7.51 14.71 0.04
N ALA A 123 7.80 14.92 1.33
CA ALA A 123 8.38 13.89 2.18
C ALA A 123 7.37 12.76 2.47
N VAL A 124 6.08 13.11 2.65
CA VAL A 124 4.98 12.13 2.73
C VAL A 124 4.93 11.31 1.44
N GLY A 125 4.97 11.95 0.27
CA GLY A 125 5.00 11.24 -1.01
C GLY A 125 6.16 10.25 -1.12
N ARG A 126 7.37 10.64 -0.69
CA ARG A 126 8.52 9.72 -0.66
C ARG A 126 8.34 8.57 0.34
N ALA A 127 7.79 8.85 1.52
CA ALA A 127 7.50 7.81 2.51
C ALA A 127 6.50 6.78 1.98
N LEU A 128 5.43 7.24 1.30
CA LEU A 128 4.44 6.35 0.67
C LEU A 128 5.01 5.58 -0.53
N ALA A 129 5.91 6.18 -1.31
CA ALA A 129 6.61 5.48 -2.39
C ALA A 129 7.53 4.35 -1.88
N ALA A 130 7.97 4.43 -0.63
CA ALA A 130 8.78 3.40 0.02
C ALA A 130 7.94 2.31 0.71
N ASN A 131 6.59 2.42 0.73
CA ASN A 131 5.70 1.43 1.33
C ASN A 131 5.78 0.08 0.59
N PRO A 132 6.24 -1.00 1.22
CA PRO A 132 6.29 -2.31 0.59
C PRO A 132 5.02 -3.14 0.84
N PHE A 133 4.10 -2.67 1.68
CA PHE A 133 2.91 -3.40 2.13
C PHE A 133 1.65 -2.83 1.46
N PHE A 134 1.57 -2.95 0.14
CA PHE A 134 0.41 -2.47 -0.62
C PHE A 134 -0.89 -3.08 -0.09
N VAL A 135 -1.94 -2.29 -0.07
CA VAL A 135 -3.28 -2.59 0.47
C VAL A 135 -3.30 -2.70 1.99
N LEU A 136 -2.43 -3.47 2.62
CA LEU A 136 -2.32 -3.53 4.08
C LEU A 136 -2.09 -2.14 4.67
N ILE A 137 -1.09 -1.42 4.17
CA ILE A 137 -0.93 0.01 4.45
C ILE A 137 -1.47 0.78 3.24
N PRO A 138 -2.66 1.37 3.33
CA PRO A 138 -3.46 1.79 2.18
C PRO A 138 -3.01 3.12 1.57
N CYS A 139 -1.78 3.18 1.06
CA CYS A 139 -1.25 4.37 0.41
C CYS A 139 -2.05 4.83 -0.81
N HIS A 140 -2.92 3.98 -1.37
CA HIS A 140 -3.89 4.36 -2.40
C HIS A 140 -4.96 5.34 -1.89
N ARG A 141 -5.24 5.40 -0.57
CA ARG A 141 -6.16 6.35 0.07
C ARG A 141 -5.56 7.75 0.26
N VAL A 142 -4.32 8.00 -0.21
CA VAL A 142 -3.70 9.35 -0.13
C VAL A 142 -3.67 9.99 -1.52
N VAL A 143 -4.27 11.19 -1.65
CA VAL A 143 -4.52 11.89 -2.92
C VAL A 143 -3.89 13.28 -2.91
N GLY A 144 -3.82 13.94 -4.07
CA GLY A 144 -3.39 15.34 -4.16
C GLY A 144 -4.39 16.33 -3.53
N ALA A 145 -3.96 17.57 -3.32
CA ALA A 145 -4.67 18.60 -2.54
C ALA A 145 -6.10 18.87 -2.97
N ASN A 146 -6.46 18.67 -4.21
CA ASN A 146 -7.80 18.90 -4.78
C ASN A 146 -8.47 17.62 -5.24
N GLY A 147 -8.06 16.46 -4.72
CA GLY A 147 -8.57 15.15 -5.15
C GLY A 147 -7.85 14.59 -6.39
N SER A 148 -6.70 15.15 -6.77
CA SER A 148 -5.96 14.64 -7.92
C SER A 148 -5.34 13.27 -7.62
N LEU A 149 -5.56 12.32 -8.52
CA LEU A 149 -5.00 10.98 -8.47
C LEU A 149 -3.60 11.00 -9.09
N THR A 150 -2.59 11.20 -8.24
CA THR A 150 -1.18 11.27 -8.64
C THR A 150 -0.32 10.38 -7.76
N GLY A 151 0.88 10.08 -8.24
CA GLY A 151 1.96 9.57 -7.39
C GLY A 151 1.73 8.20 -6.76
N TYR A 152 1.09 7.25 -7.43
CA TYR A 152 0.95 5.90 -6.92
C TYR A 152 1.98 4.96 -7.56
N ALA A 153 2.82 4.31 -6.74
CA ALA A 153 3.90 3.44 -7.22
C ALA A 153 3.36 2.22 -8.00
N GLY A 154 2.18 1.72 -7.62
CA GLY A 154 1.50 0.64 -8.33
C GLY A 154 0.83 1.04 -9.65
N GLY A 155 0.82 2.32 -10.01
CA GLY A 155 0.11 2.86 -11.17
C GLY A 155 -1.30 3.38 -10.83
N ILE A 156 -1.70 4.45 -11.53
CA ILE A 156 -2.97 5.16 -11.25
C ILE A 156 -4.18 4.26 -11.48
N ASP A 157 -4.15 3.38 -12.47
CA ASP A 157 -5.27 2.47 -12.78
C ASP A 157 -5.57 1.53 -11.60
N LYS A 158 -4.54 1.03 -10.90
CA LYS A 158 -4.71 0.21 -9.70
C LYS A 158 -5.25 1.02 -8.54
N LYS A 159 -4.76 2.26 -8.38
CA LYS A 159 -5.27 3.17 -7.34
C LYS A 159 -6.76 3.43 -7.52
N ILE A 160 -7.21 3.70 -8.74
CA ILE A 160 -8.62 3.90 -9.06
C ILE A 160 -9.43 2.67 -8.70
N LYS A 161 -9.01 1.48 -9.17
CA LYS A 161 -9.71 0.23 -8.88
C LYS A 161 -9.83 -0.05 -7.38
N LEU A 162 -8.77 0.19 -6.62
CA LEU A 162 -8.79 0.01 -5.17
C LEU A 162 -9.79 0.96 -4.50
N LEU A 163 -9.79 2.24 -4.87
CA LEU A 163 -10.74 3.22 -4.35
C LEU A 163 -12.20 2.90 -4.73
N GLU A 164 -12.44 2.44 -5.96
CA GLU A 164 -13.77 1.99 -6.42
C GLU A 164 -14.27 0.77 -5.64
N LEU A 165 -13.40 -0.22 -5.40
CA LEU A 165 -13.73 -1.41 -4.59
C LEU A 165 -14.07 -1.06 -3.14
N GLU A 166 -13.44 -0.03 -2.61
CA GLU A 166 -13.71 0.50 -1.28
C GLU A 166 -14.91 1.45 -1.23
N HIS A 167 -15.62 1.65 -2.35
CA HIS A 167 -16.76 2.56 -2.48
C HIS A 167 -16.43 4.03 -2.13
N ALA A 168 -15.20 4.47 -2.38
CA ALA A 168 -14.80 5.85 -2.19
C ALA A 168 -15.62 6.80 -3.09
N ASP A 169 -15.86 8.01 -2.62
CA ASP A 169 -16.57 9.02 -3.42
C ASP A 169 -15.70 9.52 -4.60
N MET A 170 -15.79 8.79 -5.71
CA MET A 170 -15.03 9.08 -6.93
C MET A 170 -15.41 10.42 -7.57
N SER A 171 -16.55 11.03 -7.23
CA SER A 171 -16.94 12.34 -7.75
C SER A 171 -16.02 13.47 -7.28
N ARG A 172 -15.29 13.26 -6.20
CA ARG A 172 -14.31 14.17 -5.61
C ARG A 172 -12.89 13.96 -6.14
N LEU A 173 -12.68 12.98 -7.01
CA LEU A 173 -11.37 12.54 -7.49
C LEU A 173 -11.25 12.73 -9.00
N PHE A 174 -10.06 13.04 -9.49
CA PHE A 174 -9.80 13.17 -10.92
C PHE A 174 -8.37 12.84 -11.30
N ILE A 175 -8.19 12.40 -12.53
CA ILE A 175 -6.84 12.20 -13.10
C ILE A 175 -6.40 13.53 -13.72
N PRO A 176 -5.32 14.16 -13.25
CA PRO A 176 -4.83 15.39 -13.84
C PRO A 176 -4.35 15.15 -15.29
N LYS A 177 -4.68 16.05 -16.20
CA LYS A 177 -4.13 16.00 -17.57
C LYS A 177 -2.62 16.09 -17.51
N LYS A 178 -1.90 15.29 -18.35
CA LYS A 178 -0.44 15.33 -18.47
C LYS A 178 0.01 16.79 -18.64
N GLY A 179 0.83 17.30 -17.72
CA GLY A 179 1.35 18.66 -17.76
C GLY A 179 0.79 19.64 -16.72
N ALA A 180 -0.23 19.26 -15.94
CA ALA A 180 -0.61 20.04 -14.76
C ALA A 180 0.45 19.79 -13.69
N ALA A 181 1.34 20.77 -13.48
CA ALA A 181 2.29 20.76 -12.36
C ALA A 181 1.52 20.72 -11.03
N LEU A 182 2.06 19.96 -10.07
CA LEU A 182 1.64 19.97 -8.67
C LEU A 182 1.93 21.33 -8.04
#